data_6ca77fa662ac8c24ed46425a026ff0d7
#
_entry.id   6ca77fa662ac8c24ed46425a026ff0d7
#
_cell.length_a   1.000
_cell.length_b   1.000
_cell.length_c   1.000
_cell.angle_alpha   90.00
_cell.angle_beta   90.00
_cell.angle_gamma   90.00
#
_symmetry.space_group_name_H-M   'P 1'
#
loop_
_entity.id
_entity.type
_entity.pdbx_description
1 polymer ?
#
loop_
_entity_poly.entity_id
_entity_poly.type
_entity_poly.pdbx_seq_one_letter_code
_entity_poly.pdbx_strand_id
1 'polypeptide(L)'
;SLPVTHTLKYFYYRSSGVPNFPEFLAVVMVDDVQISHCDSNTRRAEPRQEWMEKVTADDPQYWERETAKFLDAQQTYNARIEILKPSFNQTGAGVHVYQSTYGCEWDDETKKINGFSQGGYDGEDLLRFKLKEAICAAAKPEAEILKRSGDEKKAEMESLKYYLTHECVYWLKKYLDYGRSSLMRTELPSVSLLQKEPSSPVTCMATGFYPGGATLSWRRGEEELHEEVEPGEILPNPDGTFQMSAALDLS
;
A
#
# COMPACT_ATOMS: atom_id res chain seq x y z
N SER A 1 4.29 4.06 26.33
CA SER A 1 4.23 3.47 24.98
C SER A 1 4.56 4.54 23.97
N LEU A 2 5.25 4.19 22.88
CA LEU A 2 5.41 5.09 21.76
C LEU A 2 4.05 5.27 21.07
N PRO A 3 3.72 6.48 20.56
CA PRO A 3 2.50 6.68 19.80
C PRO A 3 2.48 5.74 18.60
N VAL A 4 1.35 5.08 18.39
CA VAL A 4 1.20 4.14 17.29
C VAL A 4 0.36 4.79 16.20
N THR A 5 0.99 4.98 15.04
CA THR A 5 0.29 5.45 13.85
C THR A 5 -0.24 4.24 13.09
N HIS A 6 -1.56 4.18 12.98
CA HIS A 6 -2.27 3.17 12.21
C HIS A 6 -2.55 3.66 10.80
N THR A 7 -2.60 2.73 9.85
CA THR A 7 -2.79 3.05 8.43
C THR A 7 -3.86 2.17 7.79
N LEU A 8 -4.66 2.77 6.91
CA LEU A 8 -5.51 2.07 5.96
C LEU A 8 -5.09 2.49 4.57
N LYS A 9 -4.65 1.53 3.74
CA LYS A 9 -4.12 1.78 2.40
C LYS A 9 -4.87 0.95 1.37
N TYR A 10 -5.22 1.59 0.27
CA TYR A 10 -5.78 0.97 -0.93
C TYR A 10 -4.75 1.04 -2.04
N PHE A 11 -4.43 -0.10 -2.63
CA PHE A 11 -3.54 -0.22 -3.78
C PHE A 11 -4.34 -0.70 -4.97
N TYR A 12 -4.23 0.02 -6.08
CA TYR A 12 -4.82 -0.36 -7.35
C TYR A 12 -3.73 -0.49 -8.41
N TYR A 13 -3.85 -1.52 -9.19
CA TYR A 13 -2.97 -1.82 -10.31
C TYR A 13 -3.81 -2.12 -11.54
N ARG A 14 -3.50 -1.51 -12.66
CA ARG A 14 -4.08 -1.81 -13.97
C ARG A 14 -2.99 -1.91 -15.00
N SER A 15 -2.90 -3.04 -15.72
CA SER A 15 -1.98 -3.23 -16.83
C SER A 15 -2.72 -3.55 -18.10
N SER A 16 -2.09 -3.20 -19.22
CA SER A 16 -2.52 -3.62 -20.54
C SER A 16 -1.65 -4.80 -21.02
N GLY A 17 -2.13 -6.04 -20.81
CA GLY A 17 -1.56 -7.21 -21.46
C GLY A 17 -0.29 -7.81 -20.87
N VAL A 18 -0.14 -7.82 -19.55
CA VAL A 18 0.91 -8.62 -18.88
C VAL A 18 0.47 -10.09 -18.88
N PRO A 19 1.22 -11.01 -19.53
CA PRO A 19 0.87 -12.41 -19.54
C PRO A 19 0.84 -13.01 -18.13
N ASN A 20 -0.16 -13.86 -17.85
CA ASN A 20 -0.32 -14.59 -16.59
C ASN A 20 -0.47 -13.70 -15.34
N PHE A 21 -0.81 -12.43 -15.52
CA PHE A 21 -1.10 -11.51 -14.43
C PHE A 21 -2.48 -10.87 -14.64
N PRO A 22 -3.27 -10.66 -13.57
CA PRO A 22 -4.55 -9.99 -13.70
C PRO A 22 -4.40 -8.60 -14.33
N GLU A 23 -5.28 -8.25 -15.26
CA GLU A 23 -5.26 -6.91 -15.86
C GLU A 23 -5.61 -5.81 -14.83
N PHE A 24 -6.38 -6.15 -13.82
CA PHE A 24 -6.70 -5.27 -12.71
C PHE A 24 -6.55 -6.01 -11.39
N LEU A 25 -5.99 -5.33 -10.40
CA LEU A 25 -5.78 -5.82 -9.05
C LEU A 25 -6.04 -4.69 -8.05
N ALA A 26 -6.80 -4.99 -7.02
CA ALA A 26 -7.00 -4.11 -5.87
C ALA A 26 -6.64 -4.87 -4.57
N VAL A 27 -5.85 -4.24 -3.73
CA VAL A 27 -5.44 -4.75 -2.42
C VAL A 27 -5.72 -3.70 -1.36
N VAL A 28 -6.28 -4.13 -0.24
CA VAL A 28 -6.52 -3.26 0.92
C VAL A 28 -5.69 -3.76 2.08
N MET A 29 -4.99 -2.86 2.74
CA MET A 29 -4.10 -3.16 3.85
C MET A 29 -4.40 -2.29 5.07
N VAL A 30 -4.35 -2.90 6.26
CA VAL A 30 -4.39 -2.22 7.56
C VAL A 30 -3.10 -2.55 8.28
N ASP A 31 -2.33 -1.53 8.68
CA ASP A 31 -1.04 -1.70 9.35
C ASP A 31 -0.11 -2.71 8.65
N ASP A 32 -0.04 -2.60 7.31
CA ASP A 32 0.72 -3.49 6.43
C ASP A 32 0.25 -4.96 6.40
N VAL A 33 -0.92 -5.25 6.97
CA VAL A 33 -1.60 -6.55 6.87
C VAL A 33 -2.68 -6.49 5.80
N GLN A 34 -2.61 -7.37 4.81
CA GLN A 34 -3.62 -7.44 3.76
C GLN A 34 -4.96 -7.95 4.33
N ILE A 35 -6.03 -7.19 4.13
CA ILE A 35 -7.37 -7.53 4.61
C ILE A 35 -8.34 -7.90 3.49
N SER A 36 -8.11 -7.40 2.28
CA SER A 36 -9.00 -7.62 1.14
C SER A 36 -8.22 -7.70 -0.16
N HIS A 37 -8.79 -8.42 -1.12
CA HIS A 37 -8.29 -8.60 -2.47
C HIS A 37 -9.45 -8.61 -3.46
N CYS A 38 -9.24 -7.99 -4.62
CA CYS A 38 -10.10 -8.11 -5.78
C CYS A 38 -9.24 -8.07 -7.05
N ASP A 39 -9.52 -8.93 -8.01
CA ASP A 39 -8.84 -8.91 -9.30
C ASP A 39 -9.79 -9.14 -10.48
N SER A 40 -9.29 -8.92 -11.69
CA SER A 40 -10.07 -9.08 -12.92
C SER A 40 -10.43 -10.53 -13.24
N ASN A 41 -9.78 -11.52 -12.63
CA ASN A 41 -10.09 -12.94 -12.85
C ASN A 41 -11.31 -13.37 -12.02
N THR A 42 -11.32 -13.06 -10.73
CA THR A 42 -12.42 -13.40 -9.82
C THR A 42 -13.57 -12.41 -9.91
N ARG A 43 -13.28 -11.14 -10.20
CA ARG A 43 -14.23 -10.02 -10.26
C ARG A 43 -15.07 -9.85 -9.00
N ARG A 44 -14.53 -10.26 -7.87
CA ARG A 44 -15.16 -10.23 -6.57
C ARG A 44 -14.16 -9.83 -5.49
N ALA A 45 -14.60 -8.94 -4.60
CA ALA A 45 -13.82 -8.63 -3.39
C ALA A 45 -13.90 -9.80 -2.40
N GLU A 46 -12.76 -10.19 -1.88
CA GLU A 46 -12.60 -11.34 -0.99
C GLU A 46 -11.79 -10.99 0.25
N PRO A 47 -12.14 -11.56 1.43
CA PRO A 47 -11.36 -11.38 2.65
C PRO A 47 -9.98 -12.06 2.55
N ARG A 48 -9.01 -11.49 3.26
CA ARG A 48 -7.66 -12.08 3.45
C ARG A 48 -7.29 -12.29 4.91
N GLN A 49 -8.23 -12.00 5.82
CA GLN A 49 -8.10 -12.25 7.26
C GLN A 49 -9.39 -12.88 7.78
N GLU A 50 -9.26 -13.88 8.67
CA GLU A 50 -10.43 -14.57 9.24
C GLU A 50 -11.36 -13.60 10.01
N TRP A 51 -10.79 -12.62 10.70
CA TRP A 51 -11.58 -11.64 11.45
C TRP A 51 -12.47 -10.74 10.58
N MET A 52 -12.26 -10.70 9.26
CA MET A 52 -13.13 -10.00 8.32
C MET A 52 -14.54 -10.61 8.23
N GLU A 53 -14.74 -11.82 8.71
CA GLU A 53 -16.08 -12.42 8.87
C GLU A 53 -16.97 -11.60 9.83
N LYS A 54 -16.37 -10.96 10.82
CA LYS A 54 -17.10 -10.09 11.75
C LYS A 54 -17.67 -8.85 11.05
N VAL A 55 -16.97 -8.32 10.05
CA VAL A 55 -17.45 -7.22 9.21
C VAL A 55 -18.71 -7.64 8.46
N THR A 56 -18.70 -8.84 7.91
CA THR A 56 -19.86 -9.38 7.17
C THR A 56 -21.05 -9.64 8.09
N ALA A 57 -20.79 -10.08 9.33
CA ALA A 57 -21.85 -10.30 10.32
C ALA A 57 -22.59 -9.00 10.68
N ASP A 58 -21.85 -7.90 10.80
CA ASP A 58 -22.42 -6.58 11.10
C ASP A 58 -23.05 -5.90 9.87
N ASP A 59 -22.51 -6.17 8.70
CA ASP A 59 -22.94 -5.57 7.42
C ASP A 59 -22.94 -6.62 6.29
N PRO A 60 -24.04 -7.33 6.10
CA PRO A 60 -24.14 -8.40 5.10
C PRO A 60 -23.89 -7.95 3.65
N GLN A 61 -24.03 -6.65 3.35
CA GLN A 61 -23.83 -6.10 2.01
C GLN A 61 -22.40 -5.56 1.77
N TYR A 62 -21.52 -5.71 2.75
CA TYR A 62 -20.15 -5.16 2.69
C TYR A 62 -19.39 -5.61 1.43
N TRP A 63 -19.35 -6.91 1.16
CA TRP A 63 -18.59 -7.46 0.01
C TRP A 63 -19.20 -7.11 -1.35
N GLU A 64 -20.52 -6.95 -1.42
CA GLU A 64 -21.19 -6.47 -2.63
C GLU A 64 -20.78 -5.02 -2.94
N ARG A 65 -20.79 -4.15 -1.95
CA ARG A 65 -20.37 -2.76 -2.12
C ARG A 65 -18.89 -2.64 -2.45
N GLU A 66 -18.01 -3.37 -1.77
CA GLU A 66 -16.59 -3.36 -2.09
C GLU A 66 -16.32 -3.89 -3.50
N THR A 67 -17.01 -4.94 -3.93
CA THR A 67 -16.90 -5.45 -5.29
C THR A 67 -17.32 -4.40 -6.32
N ALA A 68 -18.47 -3.74 -6.13
CA ALA A 68 -18.93 -2.68 -7.02
C ALA A 68 -17.92 -1.54 -7.13
N LYS A 69 -17.37 -1.10 -6.01
CA LYS A 69 -16.35 -0.04 -5.95
C LYS A 69 -15.08 -0.41 -6.73
N PHE A 70 -14.61 -1.64 -6.63
CA PHE A 70 -13.43 -2.09 -7.36
C PHE A 70 -13.69 -2.25 -8.87
N LEU A 71 -14.87 -2.68 -9.26
CA LEU A 71 -15.24 -2.76 -10.68
C LEU A 71 -15.38 -1.37 -11.33
N ASP A 72 -15.90 -0.39 -10.60
CA ASP A 72 -15.93 1.00 -11.05
C ASP A 72 -14.51 1.59 -11.20
N ALA A 73 -13.63 1.28 -10.25
CA ALA A 73 -12.22 1.66 -10.32
C ALA A 73 -11.54 1.03 -11.54
N GLN A 74 -11.82 -0.22 -11.86
CA GLN A 74 -11.29 -0.89 -13.04
C GLN A 74 -11.68 -0.14 -14.33
N GLN A 75 -12.94 0.25 -14.47
CA GLN A 75 -13.41 1.02 -15.62
C GLN A 75 -12.71 2.38 -15.71
N THR A 76 -12.57 3.07 -14.60
CA THR A 76 -11.88 4.36 -14.53
C THR A 76 -10.42 4.24 -14.96
N TYR A 77 -9.71 3.21 -14.52
CA TYR A 77 -8.29 3.03 -14.85
C TYR A 77 -8.09 2.55 -16.30
N ASN A 78 -9.01 1.78 -16.83
CA ASN A 78 -9.03 1.47 -18.27
C ASN A 78 -9.08 2.76 -19.10
N ALA A 79 -10.02 3.64 -18.77
CA ALA A 79 -10.16 4.92 -19.47
C ALA A 79 -8.91 5.81 -19.32
N ARG A 80 -8.29 5.83 -18.12
CA ARG A 80 -7.06 6.61 -17.90
C ARG A 80 -5.90 6.14 -18.75
N ILE A 81 -5.67 4.83 -18.89
CA ILE A 81 -4.61 4.29 -19.76
C ILE A 81 -4.86 4.70 -21.21
N GLU A 82 -6.10 4.57 -21.70
CA GLU A 82 -6.43 4.95 -23.09
C GLU A 82 -6.26 6.45 -23.37
N ILE A 83 -6.46 7.30 -22.36
CA ILE A 83 -6.20 8.75 -22.44
C ILE A 83 -4.69 9.06 -22.39
N LEU A 84 -3.94 8.34 -21.56
CA LEU A 84 -2.51 8.61 -21.35
C LEU A 84 -1.63 8.13 -22.51
N LYS A 85 -1.95 7.00 -23.13
CA LYS A 85 -1.18 6.47 -24.26
C LYS A 85 -0.87 7.54 -25.33
N PRO A 86 -1.85 8.24 -25.91
CA PRO A 86 -1.55 9.27 -26.90
C PRO A 86 -0.82 10.49 -26.32
N SER A 87 -1.08 10.85 -25.06
CA SER A 87 -0.40 11.99 -24.44
C SER A 87 1.09 11.74 -24.19
N PHE A 88 1.50 10.48 -24.06
CA PHE A 88 2.90 10.05 -23.99
C PHE A 88 3.47 9.61 -25.33
N ASN A 89 2.79 9.90 -26.46
CA ASN A 89 3.18 9.47 -27.81
C ASN A 89 3.38 7.94 -27.94
N GLN A 90 2.67 7.17 -27.14
CA GLN A 90 2.74 5.71 -27.16
C GLN A 90 1.75 5.17 -28.19
N THR A 91 2.28 4.67 -29.31
CA THR A 91 1.50 4.08 -30.40
C THR A 91 1.81 2.59 -30.50
N GLY A 92 0.79 1.75 -30.53
CA GLY A 92 0.93 0.31 -30.71
C GLY A 92 0.60 -0.54 -29.48
N ALA A 93 0.85 -1.83 -29.59
CA ALA A 93 0.56 -2.83 -28.56
C ALA A 93 1.73 -2.96 -27.58
N GLY A 94 1.85 -2.03 -26.65
CA GLY A 94 2.80 -2.10 -25.54
C GLY A 94 2.11 -2.47 -24.21
N VAL A 95 2.90 -2.95 -23.25
CA VAL A 95 2.46 -3.10 -21.88
C VAL A 95 2.56 -1.75 -21.19
N HIS A 96 1.44 -1.26 -20.67
CA HIS A 96 1.37 -0.04 -19.89
C HIS A 96 0.72 -0.30 -18.55
N VAL A 97 1.22 0.33 -17.50
CA VAL A 97 0.78 0.13 -16.13
C VAL A 97 0.33 1.44 -15.51
N TYR A 98 -0.87 1.46 -14.98
CA TYR A 98 -1.36 2.51 -14.09
C TYR A 98 -1.47 1.98 -12.68
N GLN A 99 -0.85 2.67 -11.73
CA GLN A 99 -0.88 2.33 -10.31
C GLN A 99 -1.40 3.49 -9.49
N SER A 100 -2.16 3.21 -8.45
CA SER A 100 -2.52 4.23 -7.49
C SER A 100 -2.55 3.70 -6.07
N THR A 101 -2.26 4.59 -5.14
CA THR A 101 -2.34 4.34 -3.71
C THR A 101 -3.06 5.50 -3.06
N TYR A 102 -4.05 5.21 -2.24
CA TYR A 102 -4.70 6.21 -1.40
C TYR A 102 -5.06 5.62 -0.04
N GLY A 103 -5.29 6.48 0.92
CA GLY A 103 -5.66 6.05 2.25
C GLY A 103 -5.47 7.11 3.31
N CYS A 104 -5.42 6.66 4.55
CA CYS A 104 -5.30 7.51 5.71
C CYS A 104 -4.40 6.93 6.78
N GLU A 105 -3.90 7.82 7.61
CA GLU A 105 -3.12 7.54 8.80
C GLU A 105 -3.83 8.15 10.00
N TRP A 106 -3.83 7.45 11.10
CA TRP A 106 -4.40 7.91 12.36
C TRP A 106 -3.46 7.56 13.52
N ASP A 107 -3.06 8.59 14.25
CA ASP A 107 -2.26 8.45 15.46
C ASP A 107 -3.19 8.30 16.67
N ASP A 108 -3.05 7.21 17.41
CA ASP A 108 -3.96 6.84 18.49
C ASP A 108 -3.79 7.69 19.76
N GLU A 109 -2.63 8.34 19.97
CA GLU A 109 -2.39 9.26 21.09
C GLU A 109 -2.74 10.70 20.74
N THR A 110 -2.16 11.23 19.66
CA THR A 110 -2.32 12.64 19.29
C THR A 110 -3.63 12.92 18.55
N LYS A 111 -4.32 11.86 18.09
CA LYS A 111 -5.53 11.92 17.26
C LYS A 111 -5.29 12.62 15.91
N LYS A 112 -4.04 12.82 15.52
CA LYS A 112 -3.70 13.35 14.19
C LYS A 112 -4.17 12.42 13.09
N ILE A 113 -4.71 13.03 12.05
CA ILE A 113 -5.16 12.37 10.84
C ILE A 113 -4.36 12.92 9.67
N ASN A 114 -3.88 12.04 8.80
CA ASN A 114 -3.33 12.39 7.51
C ASN A 114 -4.05 11.57 6.44
N GLY A 115 -4.26 12.17 5.27
CA GLY A 115 -4.80 11.49 4.11
C GLY A 115 -3.88 11.67 2.91
N PHE A 116 -3.78 10.67 2.08
CA PHE A 116 -2.92 10.68 0.90
C PHE A 116 -3.61 10.01 -0.29
N SER A 117 -3.30 10.49 -1.48
CA SER A 117 -3.68 9.84 -2.73
C SER A 117 -2.67 10.21 -3.80
N GLN A 118 -2.17 9.20 -4.51
CA GLN A 118 -1.21 9.37 -5.59
C GLN A 118 -1.39 8.32 -6.66
N GLY A 119 -1.04 8.67 -7.89
CA GLY A 119 -1.05 7.78 -9.05
C GLY A 119 0.24 7.86 -9.83
N GLY A 120 0.63 6.72 -10.41
CA GLY A 120 1.79 6.58 -11.28
C GLY A 120 1.40 5.92 -12.60
N TYR A 121 2.22 6.15 -13.61
CA TYR A 121 2.08 5.55 -14.94
C TYR A 121 3.44 5.11 -15.44
N ASP A 122 3.53 3.85 -15.86
CA ASP A 122 4.76 3.21 -16.33
C ASP A 122 5.95 3.40 -15.38
N GLY A 123 5.70 3.29 -14.05
CA GLY A 123 6.70 3.40 -13.01
C GLY A 123 7.07 4.83 -12.59
N GLU A 124 6.45 5.85 -13.18
CA GLU A 124 6.73 7.24 -12.86
C GLU A 124 5.55 7.93 -12.17
N ASP A 125 5.85 8.87 -11.27
CA ASP A 125 4.84 9.69 -10.60
C ASP A 125 4.04 10.49 -11.63
N LEU A 126 2.71 10.45 -11.50
CA LEU A 126 1.79 11.11 -12.42
C LEU A 126 0.93 12.17 -11.74
N LEU A 127 0.24 11.79 -10.68
CA LEU A 127 -0.69 12.64 -9.94
C LEU A 127 -0.46 12.49 -8.43
N ARG A 128 -0.58 13.61 -7.71
CA ARG A 128 -0.57 13.62 -6.24
C ARG A 128 -1.63 14.56 -5.71
N PHE A 129 -2.43 14.08 -4.77
CA PHE A 129 -3.41 14.89 -4.07
C PHE A 129 -2.76 15.69 -2.94
N LYS A 130 -2.96 17.00 -2.95
CA LYS A 130 -2.53 17.91 -1.88
C LYS A 130 -3.71 18.12 -0.93
N LEU A 131 -3.65 17.44 0.20
CA LEU A 131 -4.79 17.36 1.14
C LEU A 131 -5.25 18.72 1.67
N LYS A 132 -4.31 19.60 2.02
CA LYS A 132 -4.63 20.90 2.61
C LYS A 132 -5.40 21.79 1.64
N GLU A 133 -4.94 21.84 0.40
CA GLU A 133 -5.49 22.67 -0.66
C GLU A 133 -6.68 22.02 -1.38
N ALA A 134 -6.93 20.74 -1.13
CA ALA A 134 -7.91 19.91 -1.86
C ALA A 134 -7.74 19.99 -3.38
N ILE A 135 -6.52 19.84 -3.87
CA ILE A 135 -6.19 19.86 -5.29
C ILE A 135 -5.38 18.64 -5.70
N CYS A 136 -5.55 18.22 -6.96
CA CYS A 136 -4.71 17.21 -7.58
C CYS A 136 -3.60 17.89 -8.39
N ALA A 137 -2.35 17.66 -8.01
CA ALA A 137 -1.18 18.17 -8.71
C ALA A 137 -0.66 17.13 -9.71
N ALA A 138 -0.40 17.57 -10.95
CA ALA A 138 0.28 16.76 -11.95
C ALA A 138 1.79 16.84 -11.73
N ALA A 139 2.46 15.69 -11.76
CA ALA A 139 3.91 15.60 -11.72
C ALA A 139 4.54 15.83 -13.10
N LYS A 140 3.75 15.64 -14.18
CA LYS A 140 4.16 15.80 -15.57
C LYS A 140 3.09 16.52 -16.37
N PRO A 141 3.47 17.30 -17.42
CA PRO A 141 2.50 18.00 -18.28
C PRO A 141 1.46 17.05 -18.90
N GLU A 142 1.86 15.83 -19.28
CA GLU A 142 0.99 14.82 -19.88
C GLU A 142 -0.16 14.40 -18.95
N ALA A 143 0.04 14.52 -17.66
CA ALA A 143 -0.98 14.18 -16.66
C ALA A 143 -2.08 15.24 -16.54
N GLU A 144 -1.86 16.45 -17.06
CA GLU A 144 -2.88 17.53 -17.01
C GLU A 144 -4.18 17.12 -17.72
N ILE A 145 -4.09 16.24 -18.73
CA ILE A 145 -5.27 15.74 -19.45
C ILE A 145 -6.24 14.96 -18.56
N LEU A 146 -5.75 14.40 -17.45
CA LEU A 146 -6.57 13.65 -16.49
C LEU A 146 -7.32 14.59 -15.53
N LYS A 147 -6.97 15.88 -15.51
CA LYS A 147 -7.60 16.84 -14.63
C LYS A 147 -8.81 17.44 -15.33
N ARG A 148 -9.97 17.23 -14.75
CA ARG A 148 -11.18 17.94 -15.16
C ARG A 148 -11.08 19.41 -14.76
N SER A 149 -11.77 20.28 -15.43
CA SER A 149 -11.84 21.71 -15.12
C SER A 149 -13.23 22.10 -14.60
N GLY A 150 -13.30 23.17 -13.81
CA GLY A 150 -14.56 23.78 -13.37
C GLY A 150 -15.06 23.31 -12.00
N ASP A 151 -16.32 23.59 -11.71
CA ASP A 151 -16.94 23.38 -10.38
C ASP A 151 -17.08 21.90 -10.02
N GLU A 152 -17.31 21.03 -11.01
CA GLU A 152 -17.37 19.57 -10.79
C GLU A 152 -16.08 19.03 -10.21
N LYS A 153 -14.93 19.51 -10.69
CA LYS A 153 -13.62 19.12 -10.16
C LYS A 153 -13.44 19.55 -8.71
N LYS A 154 -13.87 20.75 -8.37
CA LYS A 154 -13.75 21.26 -6.99
C LYS A 154 -14.57 20.39 -6.04
N ALA A 155 -15.80 20.06 -6.40
CA ALA A 155 -16.66 19.18 -5.60
C ALA A 155 -16.07 17.77 -5.44
N GLU A 156 -15.49 17.21 -6.52
CA GLU A 156 -14.80 15.91 -6.49
C GLU A 156 -13.59 15.93 -5.55
N MET A 157 -12.78 16.98 -5.58
CA MET A 157 -11.61 17.12 -4.72
C MET A 157 -11.98 17.31 -3.25
N GLU A 158 -13.03 18.06 -2.94
CA GLU A 158 -13.55 18.20 -1.58
C GLU A 158 -14.17 16.89 -1.08
N SER A 159 -14.84 16.12 -1.93
CA SER A 159 -15.35 14.78 -1.60
C SER A 159 -14.19 13.81 -1.29
N LEU A 160 -13.12 13.85 -2.08
CA LEU A 160 -11.94 13.04 -1.81
C LEU A 160 -11.29 13.42 -0.47
N LYS A 161 -11.15 14.72 -0.20
CA LYS A 161 -10.64 15.21 1.07
C LYS A 161 -11.49 14.72 2.25
N TYR A 162 -12.81 14.82 2.13
CA TYR A 162 -13.74 14.34 3.15
C TYR A 162 -13.58 12.82 3.37
N TYR A 163 -13.53 12.05 2.30
CA TYR A 163 -13.30 10.61 2.38
C TYR A 163 -12.00 10.29 3.14
N LEU A 164 -10.87 10.88 2.72
CA LEU A 164 -9.54 10.61 3.29
C LEU A 164 -9.42 11.00 4.77
N THR A 165 -10.15 12.02 5.21
CA THR A 165 -10.05 12.55 6.58
C THR A 165 -11.16 12.08 7.52
N HIS A 166 -12.26 11.51 7.01
CA HIS A 166 -13.41 11.06 7.80
C HIS A 166 -13.76 9.60 7.57
N GLU A 167 -14.20 9.24 6.38
CA GLU A 167 -14.68 7.87 6.11
C GLU A 167 -13.57 6.84 6.19
N CYS A 168 -12.40 7.15 5.64
CA CYS A 168 -11.23 6.28 5.70
C CYS A 168 -10.83 6.01 7.16
N VAL A 169 -10.78 7.04 8.00
CA VAL A 169 -10.45 6.91 9.42
C VAL A 169 -11.54 6.14 10.20
N TYR A 170 -12.80 6.35 9.85
CA TYR A 170 -13.90 5.56 10.41
C TYR A 170 -13.70 4.07 10.15
N TRP A 171 -13.43 3.69 8.91
CA TRP A 171 -13.19 2.29 8.54
C TRP A 171 -11.90 1.74 9.13
N LEU A 172 -10.82 2.54 9.18
CA LEU A 172 -9.58 2.15 9.84
C LEU A 172 -9.84 1.74 11.29
N LYS A 173 -10.56 2.57 12.05
CA LYS A 173 -10.92 2.26 13.45
C LYS A 173 -11.79 1.01 13.56
N LYS A 174 -12.73 0.82 12.65
CA LYS A 174 -13.57 -0.39 12.58
C LYS A 174 -12.72 -1.64 12.35
N TYR A 175 -11.81 -1.62 11.39
CA TYR A 175 -10.93 -2.76 11.12
C TYR A 175 -9.98 -3.04 12.29
N LEU A 176 -9.43 -2.02 12.92
CA LEU A 176 -8.61 -2.18 14.12
C LEU A 176 -9.38 -2.82 15.27
N ASP A 177 -10.66 -2.50 15.43
CA ASP A 177 -11.51 -3.11 16.44
C ASP A 177 -11.83 -4.57 16.12
N TYR A 178 -12.24 -4.88 14.90
CA TYR A 178 -12.52 -6.25 14.45
C TYR A 178 -11.29 -7.17 14.52
N GLY A 179 -10.14 -6.64 14.11
CA GLY A 179 -8.87 -7.38 14.03
C GLY A 179 -7.95 -7.22 15.24
N ARG A 180 -8.42 -6.66 16.35
CA ARG A 180 -7.59 -6.26 17.50
C ARG A 180 -6.64 -7.36 17.97
N SER A 181 -7.11 -8.57 18.17
CA SER A 181 -6.30 -9.69 18.66
C SER A 181 -5.15 -10.06 17.71
N SER A 182 -5.35 -9.88 16.41
CA SER A 182 -4.35 -10.15 15.37
C SER A 182 -3.44 -8.94 15.13
N LEU A 183 -4.03 -7.75 14.93
CA LEU A 183 -3.31 -6.53 14.55
C LEU A 183 -2.48 -5.93 15.69
N MET A 184 -2.86 -6.17 16.94
CA MET A 184 -2.19 -5.65 18.14
C MET A 184 -1.26 -6.66 18.81
N ARG A 185 -1.05 -7.84 18.18
CA ARG A 185 -0.13 -8.85 18.69
C ARG A 185 1.31 -8.39 18.58
N THR A 186 2.18 -9.02 19.35
CA THR A 186 3.63 -8.88 19.22
C THR A 186 4.24 -10.26 19.09
N GLU A 187 5.05 -10.46 18.06
CA GLU A 187 5.83 -11.68 17.85
C GLU A 187 7.31 -11.33 17.75
N LEU A 188 8.12 -12.02 18.54
CA LEU A 188 9.57 -11.80 18.59
C LEU A 188 10.26 -12.49 17.41
N PRO A 189 11.32 -11.90 16.83
CA PRO A 189 12.04 -12.50 15.72
C PRO A 189 12.89 -13.70 16.16
N SER A 190 13.02 -14.67 15.27
CA SER A 190 14.12 -15.62 15.27
C SER A 190 15.27 -15.00 14.50
N VAL A 191 16.46 -14.93 15.12
CA VAL A 191 17.63 -14.29 14.55
C VAL A 191 18.69 -15.34 14.26
N SER A 192 19.29 -15.26 13.06
CA SER A 192 20.37 -16.15 12.62
C SER A 192 21.50 -15.37 11.96
N LEU A 193 22.71 -15.85 12.12
CA LEU A 193 23.88 -15.37 11.40
C LEU A 193 24.27 -16.41 10.35
N LEU A 194 24.36 -15.98 9.09
CA LEU A 194 24.57 -16.84 7.93
C LEU A 194 25.75 -16.33 7.11
N GLN A 195 26.59 -17.25 6.68
CA GLN A 195 27.72 -16.98 5.80
C GLN A 195 27.89 -18.13 4.82
N LYS A 196 27.92 -17.86 3.52
CA LYS A 196 28.05 -18.89 2.47
C LYS A 196 29.44 -19.52 2.45
N GLU A 197 30.46 -18.67 2.52
CA GLU A 197 31.89 -19.03 2.49
C GLU A 197 32.65 -18.12 3.45
N PRO A 198 33.84 -18.53 3.94
CA PRO A 198 34.62 -17.73 4.89
C PRO A 198 34.96 -16.29 4.42
N SER A 199 34.98 -16.06 3.10
CA SER A 199 35.24 -14.76 2.49
C SER A 199 33.98 -13.95 2.13
N SER A 200 32.81 -14.54 2.29
CA SER A 200 31.53 -13.88 2.00
C SER A 200 31.12 -12.95 3.14
N PRO A 201 30.28 -11.93 2.86
CA PRO A 201 29.64 -11.13 3.91
C PRO A 201 28.87 -12.02 4.90
N VAL A 202 28.83 -11.60 6.15
CA VAL A 202 28.01 -12.24 7.19
C VAL A 202 26.64 -11.58 7.18
N THR A 203 25.59 -12.36 6.95
CA THR A 203 24.22 -11.87 6.95
C THR A 203 23.55 -12.20 8.28
N CYS A 204 23.04 -11.17 8.95
CA CYS A 204 22.09 -11.32 10.03
C CYS A 204 20.69 -11.37 9.46
N MET A 205 19.94 -12.41 9.77
CA MET A 205 18.56 -12.58 9.35
C MET A 205 17.64 -12.61 10.56
N ALA A 206 16.61 -11.78 10.55
CA ALA A 206 15.53 -11.79 11.53
C ALA A 206 14.22 -12.15 10.81
N THR A 207 13.50 -13.15 11.29
CA THR A 207 12.22 -13.58 10.71
C THR A 207 11.21 -13.96 11.77
N GLY A 208 9.93 -13.90 11.42
CA GLY A 208 8.83 -14.24 12.31
C GLY A 208 8.42 -13.13 13.27
N PHE A 209 8.84 -11.89 13.04
CA PHE A 209 8.46 -10.78 13.90
C PHE A 209 7.19 -10.07 13.42
N TYR A 210 6.45 -9.52 14.37
CA TYR A 210 5.29 -8.68 14.14
C TYR A 210 5.16 -7.64 15.27
N PRO A 211 4.83 -6.38 14.99
CA PRO A 211 4.59 -5.75 13.69
C PRO A 211 5.86 -5.57 12.85
N GLY A 212 5.65 -5.18 11.56
CA GLY A 212 6.73 -5.04 10.56
C GLY A 212 7.67 -3.85 10.76
N GLY A 213 7.39 -2.95 11.69
CA GLY A 213 8.20 -1.76 11.97
C GLY A 213 9.41 -2.06 12.85
N ALA A 214 10.34 -2.92 12.38
CA ALA A 214 11.55 -3.29 13.09
C ALA A 214 12.80 -2.65 12.47
N THR A 215 13.85 -2.50 13.29
CA THR A 215 15.17 -2.04 12.87
C THR A 215 16.22 -3.11 13.18
N LEU A 216 17.07 -3.41 12.21
CA LEU A 216 18.19 -4.33 12.33
C LEU A 216 19.48 -3.57 12.04
N SER A 217 20.42 -3.58 12.97
CA SER A 217 21.69 -2.90 12.82
C SER A 217 22.89 -3.77 13.23
N TRP A 218 24.02 -3.58 12.57
CA TRP A 218 25.30 -4.11 13.00
C TRP A 218 26.02 -3.07 13.85
N ARG A 219 26.64 -3.53 14.94
CA ARG A 219 27.38 -2.67 15.86
C ARG A 219 28.74 -3.26 16.19
N ARG A 220 29.72 -2.36 16.32
CA ARG A 220 31.03 -2.66 16.88
C ARG A 220 31.13 -1.94 18.24
N GLY A 221 30.84 -2.65 19.32
CA GLY A 221 30.65 -2.01 20.63
C GLY A 221 29.39 -1.13 20.62
N GLU A 222 29.53 0.15 20.92
CA GLU A 222 28.42 1.11 20.90
C GLU A 222 28.23 1.80 19.54
N GLU A 223 29.20 1.66 18.63
CA GLU A 223 29.18 2.28 17.31
C GLU A 223 28.36 1.46 16.32
N GLU A 224 27.39 2.09 15.65
CA GLU A 224 26.63 1.49 14.56
C GLU A 224 27.42 1.55 13.26
N LEU A 225 27.50 0.43 12.55
CA LEU A 225 28.20 0.30 11.27
C LEU A 225 27.23 0.62 10.13
N HIS A 226 27.66 1.49 9.19
CA HIS A 226 26.85 1.91 8.04
C HIS A 226 27.51 1.58 6.70
N GLU A 227 28.79 1.89 6.56
CA GLU A 227 29.49 1.76 5.27
C GLU A 227 29.73 0.31 4.85
N GLU A 228 29.94 -0.57 5.83
CA GLU A 228 30.18 -2.00 5.61
C GLU A 228 28.90 -2.84 5.61
N VAL A 229 27.71 -2.20 5.76
CA VAL A 229 26.42 -2.87 5.92
C VAL A 229 25.54 -2.62 4.71
N GLU A 230 25.06 -3.72 4.12
CA GLU A 230 24.01 -3.70 3.11
C GLU A 230 22.66 -4.07 3.77
N PRO A 231 21.77 -3.07 4.00
CA PRO A 231 20.45 -3.35 4.58
C PRO A 231 19.52 -3.99 3.55
N GLY A 232 18.76 -5.00 3.99
CA GLY A 232 17.65 -5.56 3.21
C GLY A 232 16.32 -4.86 3.49
N GLU A 233 15.36 -5.11 2.63
CA GLU A 233 13.99 -4.64 2.82
C GLU A 233 13.26 -5.51 3.84
N ILE A 234 12.22 -4.94 4.48
CA ILE A 234 11.27 -5.70 5.30
C ILE A 234 10.31 -6.40 4.36
N LEU A 235 10.27 -7.73 4.40
CA LEU A 235 9.47 -8.57 3.53
C LEU A 235 8.39 -9.31 4.33
N PRO A 236 7.18 -9.47 3.80
CA PRO A 236 6.13 -10.25 4.45
C PRO A 236 6.36 -11.75 4.31
N ASN A 237 6.08 -12.49 5.38
CA ASN A 237 6.01 -13.95 5.36
C ASN A 237 4.57 -14.41 5.06
N PRO A 238 4.37 -15.64 4.56
CA PRO A 238 3.04 -16.19 4.30
C PRO A 238 2.12 -16.27 5.53
N ASP A 239 2.68 -16.36 6.73
CA ASP A 239 1.95 -16.44 8.01
C ASP A 239 1.54 -15.07 8.58
N GLY A 240 1.83 -13.98 7.88
CA GLY A 240 1.52 -12.61 8.33
C GLY A 240 2.58 -11.97 9.24
N THR A 241 3.67 -12.65 9.51
CA THR A 241 4.87 -12.07 10.12
C THR A 241 5.79 -11.45 9.07
N PHE A 242 6.91 -10.88 9.51
CA PHE A 242 7.86 -10.22 8.63
C PHE A 242 9.26 -10.79 8.78
N GLN A 243 10.08 -10.53 7.78
CA GLN A 243 11.50 -10.84 7.78
C GLN A 243 12.33 -9.65 7.28
N MET A 244 13.56 -9.58 7.72
CA MET A 244 14.55 -8.64 7.23
C MET A 244 15.96 -9.20 7.39
N SER A 245 16.90 -8.67 6.64
CA SER A 245 18.29 -9.06 6.73
C SER A 245 19.22 -7.86 6.60
N ALA A 246 20.45 -8.00 7.09
CA ALA A 246 21.51 -7.02 6.90
C ALA A 246 22.83 -7.77 6.75
N ALA A 247 23.52 -7.57 5.62
CA ALA A 247 24.82 -8.17 5.35
C ALA A 247 25.94 -7.24 5.78
N LEU A 248 26.94 -7.79 6.49
CA LEU A 248 28.15 -7.08 6.92
C LEU A 248 29.34 -7.60 6.12
N ASP A 249 30.01 -6.71 5.39
CA ASP A 249 31.28 -6.99 4.73
C ASP A 249 32.42 -6.83 5.74
N LEU A 250 33.22 -7.89 5.88
CA LEU A 250 34.38 -7.94 6.78
C LEU A 250 35.73 -7.88 6.03
N SER A 251 35.68 -7.67 4.71
CA SER A 251 36.90 -7.60 3.89
C SER A 251 37.70 -6.32 4.06
#